data_a3b3a33536d60957a07968113a948cec
#
_entry.id   a3b3a33536d60957a07968113a948cec
#
_cell.length_a   1.000
_cell.length_b   1.000
_cell.length_c   1.000
_cell.angle_alpha   90.00
_cell.angle_beta   90.00
_cell.angle_gamma   90.00
#
_symmetry.space_group_name_H-M   'P 1'
#
loop_
_entity.id
_entity.type
_entity.pdbx_description
1 polymer ?
#
loop_
_entity_poly.entity_id
_entity_poly.type
_entity_poly.pdbx_seq_one_letter_code
_entity_poly.pdbx_strand_id
1 'polypeptide(L)'
;MGEPARGGSAPPITNDPPRHQNARRALLPAFTPAAVDRLVPRTREICNELIDAILTRDDSRSDAALDYAQHVPVRVIALLLGVPDSDGDRFRDWILQQLESGVEASEELEQSLAEMAEYFGILVAERQRQVAAGAELGTDVVGQLLQARYDDGTKFSTTHVVNSLRLLLVAGIDTTWSSIGAALWHLARVPADRARLVTEPALIPAAIEEFLRAYAPVTMARRIKNDTVVGGCQYKAGEMVLLPFPAANRDPGFIADPNKILIDRKENRHAAFGLGIHRCIGSNLARMELKVALEEWLRRIPDFTLDGAVTWSAGQVRGPRRVPLKLN
;
A
#
# COMPACT_ATOMS: atom_id res chain seq x y z
N MET A 1 -22.74 -2.58 -19.71
CA MET A 1 -22.15 -2.83 -18.38
C MET A 1 -21.12 -3.92 -18.61
N GLY A 2 -19.82 -3.62 -18.49
CA GLY A 2 -18.77 -4.63 -18.62
C GLY A 2 -18.80 -5.56 -17.40
N GLU A 3 -18.38 -6.80 -17.61
CA GLU A 3 -18.21 -7.75 -16.50
C GLU A 3 -17.37 -7.13 -15.39
N PRO A 4 -17.75 -7.32 -14.09
CA PRO A 4 -16.94 -6.86 -12.99
C PRO A 4 -15.56 -7.52 -13.08
N ALA A 5 -14.50 -6.76 -12.76
CA ALA A 5 -13.17 -7.31 -12.59
C ALA A 5 -13.23 -8.52 -11.65
N ARG A 6 -12.40 -9.56 -11.89
CA ARG A 6 -12.26 -10.69 -10.96
C ARG A 6 -12.08 -10.13 -9.54
N GLY A 7 -12.88 -10.58 -8.60
CA GLY A 7 -12.93 -10.03 -7.23
C GLY A 7 -14.08 -9.05 -6.95
N GLY A 8 -14.93 -8.74 -7.94
CA GLY A 8 -16.12 -7.92 -7.75
C GLY A 8 -15.85 -6.41 -7.72
N SER A 9 -16.83 -5.65 -7.23
CA SER A 9 -16.71 -4.19 -7.08
C SER A 9 -15.76 -3.84 -5.92
N ALA A 10 -14.82 -2.93 -6.16
CA ALA A 10 -13.87 -2.41 -5.17
C ALA A 10 -13.86 -0.86 -5.20
N PRO A 11 -14.88 -0.21 -4.60
CA PRO A 11 -14.97 1.25 -4.62
C PRO A 11 -13.87 1.90 -3.74
N PRO A 12 -13.24 3.00 -4.17
CA PRO A 12 -13.52 3.77 -5.39
C PRO A 12 -12.78 3.30 -6.65
N ILE A 13 -11.83 2.35 -6.59
CA ILE A 13 -10.88 2.07 -7.69
C ILE A 13 -11.57 1.51 -8.95
N THR A 14 -12.68 0.77 -8.79
CA THR A 14 -13.47 0.20 -9.90
C THR A 14 -14.64 1.08 -10.34
N ASN A 15 -14.78 2.26 -9.73
CA ASN A 15 -15.90 3.16 -10.02
C ASN A 15 -15.47 4.28 -10.95
N ASP A 16 -16.38 4.68 -11.85
CA ASP A 16 -16.32 5.93 -12.61
C ASP A 16 -17.15 7.02 -11.93
N PRO A 17 -16.92 8.32 -12.27
CA PRO A 17 -17.80 9.41 -11.85
C PRO A 17 -19.26 9.19 -12.28
N PRO A 18 -20.26 9.56 -11.45
CA PRO A 18 -20.13 10.28 -10.18
C PRO A 18 -19.86 9.37 -8.96
N ARG A 19 -20.08 8.06 -9.07
CA ARG A 19 -19.92 7.11 -7.95
C ARG A 19 -18.52 7.10 -7.36
N HIS A 20 -17.49 7.23 -8.20
CA HIS A 20 -16.10 7.34 -7.76
C HIS A 20 -15.92 8.50 -6.78
N GLN A 21 -16.45 9.69 -7.09
CA GLN A 21 -16.29 10.89 -6.27
C GLN A 21 -16.94 10.72 -4.90
N ASN A 22 -18.13 10.12 -4.84
CA ASN A 22 -18.83 9.87 -3.58
C ASN A 22 -18.05 8.90 -2.69
N ALA A 23 -17.62 7.76 -3.25
CA ALA A 23 -16.83 6.77 -2.51
C ALA A 23 -15.48 7.35 -2.03
N ARG A 24 -14.80 8.11 -2.90
CA ARG A 24 -13.53 8.75 -2.54
C ARG A 24 -13.70 9.81 -1.46
N ARG A 25 -14.74 10.66 -1.54
CA ARG A 25 -15.06 11.69 -0.54
C ARG A 25 -15.28 11.08 0.84
N ALA A 26 -15.93 9.94 0.92
CA ALA A 26 -16.18 9.24 2.18
C ALA A 26 -14.90 8.75 2.87
N LEU A 27 -13.87 8.38 2.09
CA LEU A 27 -12.61 7.86 2.61
C LEU A 27 -11.58 8.96 2.91
N LEU A 28 -11.61 10.08 2.19
CA LEU A 28 -10.60 11.14 2.29
C LEU A 28 -10.28 11.61 3.71
N PRO A 29 -11.26 11.78 4.64
CA PRO A 29 -10.97 12.27 5.99
C PRO A 29 -9.96 11.40 6.75
N ALA A 30 -9.96 10.08 6.53
CA ALA A 30 -9.03 9.16 7.18
C ALA A 30 -7.58 9.25 6.65
N PHE A 31 -7.38 9.82 5.45
CA PHE A 31 -6.09 9.91 4.78
C PHE A 31 -5.53 11.33 4.66
N THR A 32 -6.14 12.29 5.36
CA THR A 32 -5.58 13.64 5.47
C THR A 32 -4.25 13.62 6.23
N PRO A 33 -3.33 14.57 5.99
CA PRO A 33 -2.09 14.64 6.75
C PRO A 33 -2.32 14.60 8.26
N ALA A 34 -3.25 15.40 8.78
CA ALA A 34 -3.56 15.44 10.21
C ALA A 34 -4.14 14.11 10.76
N ALA A 35 -4.87 13.33 9.95
CA ALA A 35 -5.35 12.02 10.35
C ALA A 35 -4.19 11.00 10.40
N VAL A 36 -3.32 11.05 9.41
CA VAL A 36 -2.14 10.18 9.31
C VAL A 36 -1.12 10.49 10.41
N ASP A 37 -0.90 11.76 10.73
CA ASP A 37 0.05 12.17 11.79
C ASP A 37 -0.32 11.57 13.16
N ARG A 38 -1.61 11.34 13.43
CA ARG A 38 -2.06 10.66 14.67
C ARG A 38 -1.61 9.20 14.77
N LEU A 39 -1.29 8.56 13.64
CA LEU A 39 -0.83 7.18 13.62
C LEU A 39 0.69 7.06 13.86
N VAL A 40 1.45 8.14 13.72
CA VAL A 40 2.92 8.14 13.84
C VAL A 40 3.41 7.52 15.14
N PRO A 41 2.89 7.86 16.36
CA PRO A 41 3.40 7.29 17.59
C PRO A 41 3.28 5.76 17.61
N ARG A 42 2.10 5.23 17.27
CA ARG A 42 1.87 3.77 17.27
C ARG A 42 2.65 3.07 16.16
N THR A 43 2.77 3.68 14.97
CA THR A 43 3.62 3.14 13.91
C THR A 43 5.08 3.02 14.37
N ARG A 44 5.58 4.01 15.11
CA ARG A 44 6.94 4.00 15.68
C ARG A 44 7.12 2.89 16.70
N GLU A 45 6.15 2.69 17.58
CA GLU A 45 6.14 1.57 18.53
C GLU A 45 6.18 0.23 17.79
N ILE A 46 5.31 0.04 16.78
CA ILE A 46 5.29 -1.17 15.93
C ILE A 46 6.67 -1.44 15.33
N CYS A 47 7.29 -0.42 14.72
CA CYS A 47 8.63 -0.56 14.14
C CYS A 47 9.67 -0.98 15.18
N ASN A 48 9.64 -0.39 16.38
CA ASN A 48 10.57 -0.74 17.44
C ASN A 48 10.34 -2.14 18.00
N GLU A 49 9.08 -2.56 18.22
CA GLU A 49 8.73 -3.93 18.63
C GLU A 49 9.30 -4.97 17.64
N LEU A 50 9.17 -4.73 16.34
CA LEU A 50 9.71 -5.61 15.29
C LEU A 50 11.25 -5.63 15.30
N ILE A 51 11.89 -4.50 15.46
CA ILE A 51 13.35 -4.41 15.54
C ILE A 51 13.86 -5.07 16.82
N ASP A 52 13.18 -4.91 17.97
CA ASP A 52 13.52 -5.60 19.20
C ASP A 52 13.51 -7.13 19.01
N ALA A 53 12.48 -7.66 18.35
CA ALA A 53 12.39 -9.08 18.04
C ALA A 53 13.53 -9.57 17.13
N ILE A 54 13.98 -8.73 16.20
CA ILE A 54 15.14 -9.04 15.33
C ILE A 54 16.43 -9.05 16.17
N LEU A 55 16.66 -8.02 16.98
CA LEU A 55 17.91 -7.84 17.73
C LEU A 55 18.07 -8.79 18.92
N THR A 56 16.99 -9.47 19.35
CA THR A 56 17.07 -10.52 20.38
C THR A 56 17.56 -11.86 19.85
N ARG A 57 17.73 -12.01 18.54
CA ARG A 57 18.27 -13.23 17.93
C ARG A 57 19.79 -13.27 18.05
N ASP A 58 20.35 -14.43 18.33
CA ASP A 58 21.79 -14.61 18.55
C ASP A 58 22.62 -14.69 17.24
N ASP A 59 21.96 -14.75 16.09
CA ASP A 59 22.63 -15.05 14.80
C ASP A 59 23.02 -13.81 14.00
N SER A 60 22.74 -12.60 14.47
CA SER A 60 22.99 -11.34 13.77
C SER A 60 22.46 -11.33 12.32
N ARG A 61 21.34 -12.01 12.08
CA ARG A 61 20.69 -12.15 10.78
C ARG A 61 19.23 -11.76 10.83
N SER A 62 18.75 -11.25 9.71
CA SER A 62 17.34 -10.94 9.54
C SER A 62 16.97 -11.03 8.06
N ASP A 63 15.72 -11.32 7.77
CA ASP A 63 15.14 -11.05 6.46
C ASP A 63 14.30 -9.77 6.54
N ALA A 64 14.83 -8.68 5.99
CA ALA A 64 14.16 -7.37 6.11
C ALA A 64 12.75 -7.34 5.48
N ALA A 65 12.44 -8.22 4.54
CA ALA A 65 11.10 -8.34 3.97
C ALA A 65 10.18 -9.13 4.91
N LEU A 66 10.62 -10.28 5.41
CA LEU A 66 9.80 -11.20 6.21
C LEU A 66 9.72 -10.80 7.68
N ASP A 67 10.81 -10.29 8.27
CA ASP A 67 10.85 -9.99 9.70
C ASP A 67 10.37 -8.56 10.02
N TYR A 68 10.35 -7.66 9.02
CA TYR A 68 10.06 -6.26 9.24
C TYR A 68 9.05 -5.67 8.25
N ALA A 69 9.42 -5.57 6.96
CA ALA A 69 8.67 -4.77 6.00
C ALA A 69 7.22 -5.22 5.83
N GLN A 70 6.94 -6.53 5.87
CA GLN A 70 5.59 -7.07 5.72
C GLN A 70 4.68 -6.76 6.92
N HIS A 71 5.25 -6.63 8.12
CA HIS A 71 4.47 -6.48 9.35
C HIS A 71 4.04 -5.03 9.62
N VAL A 72 4.85 -4.05 9.19
CA VAL A 72 4.55 -2.62 9.44
C VAL A 72 3.19 -2.23 8.85
N PRO A 73 2.92 -2.35 7.53
CA PRO A 73 1.66 -1.93 6.95
C PRO A 73 0.46 -2.77 7.40
N VAL A 74 0.67 -4.04 7.70
CA VAL A 74 -0.39 -4.92 8.21
C VAL A 74 -0.94 -4.41 9.54
N ARG A 75 -0.06 -4.05 10.48
CA ARG A 75 -0.45 -3.54 11.79
C ARG A 75 -1.00 -2.10 11.71
N VAL A 76 -0.46 -1.29 10.82
CA VAL A 76 -0.94 0.09 10.62
C VAL A 76 -2.33 0.12 9.96
N ILE A 77 -2.60 -0.75 8.99
CA ILE A 77 -3.93 -0.82 8.37
C ILE A 77 -4.97 -1.38 9.36
N ALA A 78 -4.60 -2.34 10.21
CA ALA A 78 -5.46 -2.84 11.29
C ALA A 78 -5.87 -1.70 12.23
N LEU A 79 -4.90 -0.87 12.65
CA LEU A 79 -5.14 0.31 13.45
C LEU A 79 -6.09 1.31 12.75
N LEU A 80 -5.88 1.58 11.45
CA LEU A 80 -6.73 2.48 10.66
C LEU A 80 -8.17 1.97 10.55
N LEU A 81 -8.34 0.65 10.41
CA LEU A 81 -9.66 0.00 10.31
C LEU A 81 -10.33 -0.21 11.67
N GLY A 82 -9.60 -0.02 12.77
CA GLY A 82 -10.10 -0.23 14.13
C GLY A 82 -10.31 -1.70 14.47
N VAL A 83 -9.47 -2.59 13.93
CA VAL A 83 -9.48 -4.02 14.19
C VAL A 83 -8.25 -4.46 15.00
N PRO A 84 -8.30 -5.62 15.71
CA PRO A 84 -7.19 -6.06 16.54
C PRO A 84 -5.90 -6.32 15.76
N ASP A 85 -4.75 -5.96 16.34
CA ASP A 85 -3.41 -6.25 15.81
C ASP A 85 -3.18 -7.76 15.63
N SER A 86 -3.84 -8.60 16.44
CA SER A 86 -3.77 -10.06 16.37
C SER A 86 -4.26 -10.64 15.03
N ASP A 87 -5.07 -9.89 14.28
CA ASP A 87 -5.58 -10.32 12.98
C ASP A 87 -4.57 -10.09 11.85
N GLY A 88 -3.42 -9.48 12.18
CA GLY A 88 -2.40 -9.13 11.19
C GLY A 88 -1.88 -10.29 10.36
N ASP A 89 -1.63 -11.44 10.98
CA ASP A 89 -1.17 -12.64 10.25
C ASP A 89 -2.20 -13.14 9.26
N ARG A 90 -3.47 -13.16 9.66
CA ARG A 90 -4.60 -13.52 8.79
C ARG A 90 -4.72 -12.56 7.59
N PHE A 91 -4.55 -11.26 7.82
CA PHE A 91 -4.57 -10.26 6.75
C PHE A 91 -3.41 -10.45 5.78
N ARG A 92 -2.22 -10.70 6.28
CA ARG A 92 -1.06 -11.00 5.45
C ARG A 92 -1.29 -12.22 4.56
N ASP A 93 -1.82 -13.31 5.12
CA ASP A 93 -2.06 -14.54 4.39
C ASP A 93 -3.08 -14.35 3.27
N TRP A 94 -4.16 -13.61 3.51
CA TRP A 94 -5.12 -13.23 2.46
C TRP A 94 -4.48 -12.41 1.34
N ILE A 95 -3.58 -11.47 1.68
CA ILE A 95 -2.91 -10.64 0.69
C ILE A 95 -1.94 -11.45 -0.16
N LEU A 96 -1.17 -12.33 0.46
CA LEU A 96 -0.25 -13.24 -0.25
C LEU A 96 -1.01 -14.11 -1.25
N GLN A 97 -2.12 -14.73 -0.83
CA GLN A 97 -2.95 -15.54 -1.71
C GLN A 97 -3.51 -14.75 -2.89
N GLN A 98 -3.94 -13.50 -2.68
CA GLN A 98 -4.51 -12.69 -3.75
C GLN A 98 -3.49 -12.17 -4.76
N LEU A 99 -2.29 -11.85 -4.33
CA LEU A 99 -1.30 -11.14 -5.14
C LEU A 99 -0.23 -12.04 -5.72
N GLU A 100 0.02 -13.21 -5.11
CA GLU A 100 1.01 -14.19 -5.59
C GLU A 100 0.41 -15.31 -6.42
N SER A 101 -0.89 -15.62 -6.28
CA SER A 101 -1.58 -16.66 -7.06
C SER A 101 -1.68 -16.34 -8.57
N GLY A 102 -1.18 -15.20 -9.00
CA GLY A 102 -1.13 -14.81 -10.40
C GLY A 102 -2.50 -14.44 -10.97
N VAL A 103 -2.66 -14.60 -12.29
CA VAL A 103 -3.89 -14.27 -13.02
C VAL A 103 -4.88 -15.43 -13.00
N GLU A 104 -4.47 -16.61 -12.56
CA GLU A 104 -5.30 -17.82 -12.55
C GLU A 104 -6.20 -17.83 -11.30
N ALA A 105 -7.47 -18.18 -11.51
CA ALA A 105 -8.40 -18.40 -10.41
C ALA A 105 -8.01 -19.73 -9.74
N SER A 106 -7.72 -19.68 -8.43
CA SER A 106 -7.55 -20.87 -7.60
C SER A 106 -8.64 -20.94 -6.54
N GLU A 107 -8.91 -22.14 -6.06
CA GLU A 107 -9.87 -22.32 -4.96
C GLU A 107 -9.44 -21.55 -3.71
N GLU A 108 -8.12 -21.47 -3.45
CA GLU A 108 -7.55 -20.72 -2.33
C GLU A 108 -7.82 -19.22 -2.46
N LEU A 109 -7.73 -18.67 -3.69
CA LEU A 109 -8.06 -17.28 -3.93
C LEU A 109 -9.54 -16.98 -3.67
N GLU A 110 -10.43 -17.83 -4.17
CA GLU A 110 -11.89 -17.69 -3.96
C GLU A 110 -12.23 -17.78 -2.48
N GLN A 111 -11.65 -18.74 -1.77
CA GLN A 111 -11.80 -18.88 -0.33
C GLN A 111 -11.32 -17.65 0.43
N SER A 112 -10.12 -17.15 0.15
CA SER A 112 -9.56 -15.95 0.74
C SER A 112 -10.45 -14.72 0.54
N LEU A 113 -11.00 -14.55 -0.66
CA LEU A 113 -11.94 -13.47 -0.97
C LEU A 113 -13.25 -13.59 -0.18
N ALA A 114 -13.76 -14.81 0.00
CA ALA A 114 -14.97 -15.08 0.76
C ALA A 114 -14.75 -14.83 2.25
N GLU A 115 -13.67 -15.34 2.82
CA GLU A 115 -13.30 -15.14 4.23
C GLU A 115 -13.13 -13.66 4.57
N MET A 116 -12.46 -12.89 3.69
CA MET A 116 -12.30 -11.44 3.86
C MET A 116 -13.66 -10.71 3.80
N ALA A 117 -14.56 -11.14 2.91
CA ALA A 117 -15.89 -10.56 2.80
C ALA A 117 -16.73 -10.86 4.05
N GLU A 118 -16.64 -12.06 4.58
CA GLU A 118 -17.32 -12.48 5.82
C GLU A 118 -16.79 -11.67 7.02
N TYR A 119 -15.46 -11.59 7.18
CA TYR A 119 -14.83 -10.84 8.27
C TYR A 119 -15.32 -9.38 8.32
N PHE A 120 -15.23 -8.67 7.21
CA PHE A 120 -15.71 -7.29 7.15
C PHE A 120 -17.23 -7.19 7.21
N GLY A 121 -17.95 -8.19 6.75
CA GLY A 121 -19.39 -8.30 6.92
C GLY A 121 -19.79 -8.35 8.39
N ILE A 122 -19.14 -9.19 9.18
CA ILE A 122 -19.34 -9.30 10.64
C ILE A 122 -19.00 -7.98 11.33
N LEU A 123 -17.85 -7.36 11.00
CA LEU A 123 -17.44 -6.08 11.56
C LEU A 123 -18.47 -4.98 11.32
N VAL A 124 -18.96 -4.87 10.10
CA VAL A 124 -19.96 -3.87 9.72
C VAL A 124 -21.30 -4.13 10.41
N ALA A 125 -21.76 -5.38 10.44
CA ALA A 125 -23.00 -5.76 11.10
C ALA A 125 -22.97 -5.51 12.62
N GLU A 126 -21.83 -5.76 13.26
CA GLU A 126 -21.64 -5.47 14.68
C GLU A 126 -21.72 -3.96 14.96
N ARG A 127 -21.04 -3.14 14.15
CA ARG A 127 -21.12 -1.68 14.28
C ARG A 127 -22.54 -1.17 14.09
N GLN A 128 -23.28 -1.70 13.13
CA GLN A 128 -24.67 -1.35 12.89
C GLN A 128 -25.56 -1.74 14.07
N ARG A 129 -25.35 -2.90 14.69
CA ARG A 129 -26.07 -3.32 15.91
C ARG A 129 -25.79 -2.38 17.10
N GLN A 130 -24.52 -2.03 17.32
CA GLN A 130 -24.11 -1.09 18.37
C GLN A 130 -24.79 0.27 18.21
N VAL A 131 -24.83 0.78 16.99
CA VAL A 131 -25.53 2.06 16.68
C VAL A 131 -27.04 1.93 16.90
N ALA A 132 -27.65 0.83 16.51
CA ALA A 132 -29.08 0.60 16.76
C ALA A 132 -29.39 0.48 18.26
N ALA A 133 -28.42 0.10 19.09
CA ALA A 133 -28.50 0.06 20.54
C ALA A 133 -28.17 1.42 21.21
N GLY A 134 -27.92 2.48 20.42
CA GLY A 134 -27.69 3.84 20.92
C GLY A 134 -26.22 4.26 21.01
N ALA A 135 -25.27 3.43 20.52
CA ALA A 135 -23.88 3.84 20.42
C ALA A 135 -23.66 4.87 19.30
N GLU A 136 -22.65 5.72 19.47
CA GLU A 136 -22.22 6.62 18.40
C GLU A 136 -21.54 5.84 17.27
N LEU A 137 -21.71 6.30 16.03
CA LEU A 137 -21.11 5.64 14.85
C LEU A 137 -19.58 5.62 14.86
N GLY A 138 -18.97 6.54 15.61
CA GLY A 138 -17.53 6.72 15.60
C GLY A 138 -17.02 7.52 14.41
N THR A 139 -15.75 7.95 14.50
CA THR A 139 -15.05 8.75 13.47
C THR A 139 -14.01 7.93 12.72
N ASP A 140 -13.91 6.64 12.99
CA ASP A 140 -13.05 5.70 12.26
C ASP A 140 -13.57 5.44 10.84
N VAL A 141 -12.79 4.73 10.02
CA VAL A 141 -13.14 4.46 8.62
C VAL A 141 -14.49 3.75 8.48
N VAL A 142 -14.80 2.80 9.38
CA VAL A 142 -16.08 2.08 9.34
C VAL A 142 -17.24 3.03 9.61
N GLY A 143 -17.12 3.85 10.63
CA GLY A 143 -18.13 4.87 10.97
C GLY A 143 -18.33 5.89 9.86
N GLN A 144 -17.23 6.37 9.25
CA GLN A 144 -17.28 7.30 8.11
C GLN A 144 -18.03 6.69 6.91
N LEU A 145 -17.72 5.43 6.56
CA LEU A 145 -18.38 4.75 5.46
C LEU A 145 -19.87 4.48 5.72
N LEU A 146 -20.25 4.13 6.96
CA LEU A 146 -21.64 3.92 7.34
C LEU A 146 -22.47 5.20 7.37
N GLN A 147 -21.83 6.35 7.60
CA GLN A 147 -22.46 7.67 7.53
C GLN A 147 -22.58 8.20 6.10
N ALA A 148 -21.73 7.71 5.21
CA ALA A 148 -21.59 8.25 3.85
C ALA A 148 -22.87 8.09 3.03
N ARG A 149 -23.08 9.05 2.14
CA ARG A 149 -24.21 9.10 1.22
C ARG A 149 -23.74 9.44 -0.19
N TYR A 150 -24.49 8.97 -1.15
CA TYR A 150 -24.43 9.45 -2.53
C TYR A 150 -25.02 10.87 -2.63
N ASP A 151 -24.80 11.53 -3.77
CA ASP A 151 -25.30 12.90 -3.99
C ASP A 151 -26.85 12.96 -4.01
N ASP A 152 -27.51 11.84 -4.27
CA ASP A 152 -28.98 11.70 -4.19
C ASP A 152 -29.50 11.48 -2.76
N GLY A 153 -28.61 11.51 -1.76
CA GLY A 153 -28.94 11.27 -0.35
C GLY A 153 -29.02 9.81 0.09
N THR A 154 -28.92 8.85 -0.85
CA THR A 154 -28.97 7.42 -0.56
C THR A 154 -27.71 7.00 0.24
N LYS A 155 -27.88 6.22 1.30
CA LYS A 155 -26.77 5.67 2.07
C LYS A 155 -25.98 4.62 1.24
N PHE A 156 -24.69 4.49 1.54
CA PHE A 156 -23.92 3.37 1.02
C PHE A 156 -24.51 2.06 1.50
N SER A 157 -24.65 1.09 0.61
CA SER A 157 -25.07 -0.27 0.97
C SER A 157 -24.00 -0.96 1.83
N THR A 158 -24.40 -1.92 2.65
CA THR A 158 -23.47 -2.77 3.41
C THR A 158 -22.40 -3.39 2.49
N THR A 159 -22.81 -3.88 1.33
CA THR A 159 -21.88 -4.43 0.33
C THR A 159 -20.86 -3.39 -0.14
N HIS A 160 -21.27 -2.14 -0.36
CA HIS A 160 -20.35 -1.06 -0.73
C HIS A 160 -19.32 -0.80 0.38
N VAL A 161 -19.78 -0.75 1.64
CA VAL A 161 -18.91 -0.54 2.80
C VAL A 161 -17.90 -1.68 2.93
N VAL A 162 -18.36 -2.93 2.92
CA VAL A 162 -17.52 -4.14 3.01
C VAL A 162 -16.46 -4.15 1.89
N ASN A 163 -16.87 -3.88 0.66
CA ASN A 163 -15.94 -3.85 -0.48
C ASN A 163 -14.92 -2.70 -0.41
N SER A 164 -15.29 -1.57 0.18
CA SER A 164 -14.35 -0.48 0.44
C SER A 164 -13.30 -0.86 1.49
N LEU A 165 -13.70 -1.53 2.57
CA LEU A 165 -12.80 -2.03 3.61
C LEU A 165 -11.84 -3.09 3.06
N ARG A 166 -12.35 -4.03 2.25
CA ARG A 166 -11.53 -5.02 1.54
C ARG A 166 -10.49 -4.35 0.64
N LEU A 167 -10.90 -3.34 -0.13
CA LEU A 167 -9.95 -2.59 -0.97
C LEU A 167 -8.85 -1.92 -0.14
N LEU A 168 -9.20 -1.30 0.99
CA LEU A 168 -8.22 -0.64 1.84
C LEU A 168 -7.19 -1.63 2.38
N LEU A 169 -7.63 -2.81 2.79
CA LEU A 169 -6.74 -3.87 3.25
C LEU A 169 -5.76 -4.29 2.15
N VAL A 170 -6.28 -4.67 0.98
CA VAL A 170 -5.45 -5.15 -0.14
C VAL A 170 -4.49 -4.08 -0.64
N ALA A 171 -4.98 -2.86 -0.82
CA ALA A 171 -4.16 -1.77 -1.37
C ALA A 171 -3.12 -1.23 -0.39
N GLY A 172 -3.39 -1.30 0.92
CA GLY A 172 -2.54 -0.71 1.96
C GLY A 172 -1.35 -1.57 2.37
N ILE A 173 -1.43 -2.89 2.23
CA ILE A 173 -0.42 -3.81 2.76
C ILE A 173 0.73 -4.01 1.77
N ASP A 174 0.49 -4.70 0.66
CA ASP A 174 1.59 -5.19 -0.19
C ASP A 174 2.37 -4.07 -0.89
N THR A 175 1.72 -2.97 -1.25
CA THR A 175 2.40 -1.83 -1.89
C THR A 175 3.40 -1.17 -0.94
N THR A 176 3.05 -1.00 0.33
CA THR A 176 3.91 -0.41 1.35
C THR A 176 5.00 -1.39 1.79
N TRP A 177 4.65 -2.67 2.00
CA TRP A 177 5.62 -3.74 2.23
C TRP A 177 6.68 -3.77 1.14
N SER A 178 6.26 -3.85 -0.13
CA SER A 178 7.15 -3.85 -1.30
C SER A 178 8.06 -2.62 -1.33
N SER A 179 7.55 -1.45 -0.94
CA SER A 179 8.32 -0.19 -0.95
C SER A 179 9.34 -0.14 0.19
N ILE A 180 8.98 -0.57 1.42
CA ILE A 180 9.92 -0.65 2.54
C ILE A 180 11.03 -1.67 2.22
N GLY A 181 10.65 -2.86 1.76
CA GLY A 181 11.59 -3.91 1.40
C GLY A 181 12.57 -3.46 0.29
N ALA A 182 12.07 -2.77 -0.74
CA ALA A 182 12.91 -2.25 -1.82
C ALA A 182 13.88 -1.16 -1.35
N ALA A 183 13.46 -0.30 -0.42
CA ALA A 183 14.33 0.71 0.18
C ALA A 183 15.45 0.06 1.01
N LEU A 184 15.14 -0.92 1.86
CA LEU A 184 16.13 -1.63 2.66
C LEU A 184 17.07 -2.47 1.79
N TRP A 185 16.55 -3.12 0.74
CA TRP A 185 17.39 -3.79 -0.26
C TRP A 185 18.36 -2.84 -0.94
N HIS A 186 17.92 -1.64 -1.33
CA HIS A 186 18.79 -0.62 -1.91
C HIS A 186 19.90 -0.24 -0.93
N LEU A 187 19.54 0.07 0.31
CA LEU A 187 20.49 0.50 1.34
C LEU A 187 21.48 -0.59 1.75
N ALA A 188 21.11 -1.87 1.64
CA ALA A 188 22.02 -3.00 1.81
C ALA A 188 23.05 -3.09 0.67
N ARG A 189 22.69 -2.70 -0.55
CA ARG A 189 23.53 -2.74 -1.74
C ARG A 189 24.40 -1.50 -1.94
N VAL A 190 23.97 -0.38 -1.44
CA VAL A 190 24.61 0.95 -1.62
C VAL A 190 24.99 1.52 -0.26
N PRO A 191 26.10 1.05 0.35
CA PRO A 191 26.52 1.51 1.68
C PRO A 191 26.71 3.02 1.80
N ALA A 192 27.09 3.69 0.70
CA ALA A 192 27.26 5.14 0.69
C ALA A 192 25.94 5.89 0.93
N ASP A 193 24.85 5.45 0.29
CA ASP A 193 23.53 6.04 0.51
C ASP A 193 23.03 5.73 1.93
N ARG A 194 23.25 4.51 2.42
CA ARG A 194 22.92 4.14 3.80
C ARG A 194 23.64 5.03 4.81
N ALA A 195 24.97 5.17 4.68
CA ALA A 195 25.78 5.99 5.58
C ALA A 195 25.31 7.46 5.58
N ARG A 196 24.96 8.00 4.40
CA ARG A 196 24.38 9.36 4.32
C ARG A 196 23.06 9.47 5.04
N LEU A 197 22.15 8.52 4.90
CA LEU A 197 20.85 8.59 5.60
C LEU A 197 20.98 8.39 7.12
N VAL A 198 21.99 7.66 7.57
CA VAL A 198 22.32 7.54 9.02
C VAL A 198 22.85 8.86 9.57
N THR A 199 23.76 9.54 8.85
CA THR A 199 24.38 10.78 9.31
C THR A 199 23.54 12.03 9.03
N GLU A 200 22.68 11.98 8.02
CA GLU A 200 21.81 13.07 7.56
C GLU A 200 20.33 12.61 7.51
N PRO A 201 19.68 12.29 8.65
CA PRO A 201 18.30 11.76 8.65
C PRO A 201 17.27 12.70 7.99
N ALA A 202 17.58 13.99 7.90
CA ALA A 202 16.75 14.97 7.19
C ALA A 202 16.59 14.67 5.69
N LEU A 203 17.45 13.83 5.10
CA LEU A 203 17.36 13.38 3.72
C LEU A 203 16.33 12.25 3.53
N ILE A 204 15.91 11.54 4.58
CA ILE A 204 15.01 10.39 4.48
C ILE A 204 13.74 10.70 3.66
N PRO A 205 13.05 11.83 3.85
CA PRO A 205 11.87 12.14 3.02
C PRO A 205 12.18 12.26 1.52
N ALA A 206 13.30 12.86 1.15
CA ALA A 206 13.71 12.97 -0.25
C ALA A 206 14.12 11.61 -0.83
N ALA A 207 14.84 10.79 -0.06
CA ALA A 207 15.22 9.44 -0.42
C ALA A 207 14.00 8.54 -0.65
N ILE A 208 12.95 8.68 0.17
CA ILE A 208 11.67 7.95 -0.01
C ILE A 208 11.03 8.26 -1.37
N GLU A 209 10.95 9.54 -1.76
CA GLU A 209 10.41 9.89 -3.09
C GLU A 209 11.25 9.28 -4.21
N GLU A 210 12.57 9.23 -4.06
CA GLU A 210 13.46 8.61 -5.04
C GLU A 210 13.30 7.07 -5.06
N PHE A 211 13.16 6.41 -3.92
CA PHE A 211 12.88 4.98 -3.87
C PHE A 211 11.53 4.67 -4.49
N LEU A 212 10.49 5.47 -4.20
CA LEU A 212 9.18 5.34 -4.82
C LEU A 212 9.24 5.53 -6.34
N ARG A 213 10.03 6.48 -6.84
CA ARG A 213 10.27 6.65 -8.26
C ARG A 213 10.95 5.43 -8.87
N ALA A 214 12.06 5.02 -8.29
CA ALA A 214 12.95 4.00 -8.86
C ALA A 214 12.35 2.58 -8.77
N TYR A 215 11.62 2.30 -7.71
CA TYR A 215 11.09 0.97 -7.35
C TYR A 215 9.57 0.95 -7.28
N ALA A 216 8.88 1.86 -7.96
CA ALA A 216 7.42 1.89 -7.97
C ALA A 216 6.82 0.48 -8.06
N PRO A 217 5.98 0.07 -7.08
CA PRO A 217 5.56 -1.33 -7.01
C PRO A 217 4.47 -1.68 -8.01
N VAL A 218 3.73 -0.70 -8.54
CA VAL A 218 2.44 -0.95 -9.20
C VAL A 218 2.50 -0.72 -10.69
N THR A 219 1.96 -1.69 -11.46
CA THR A 219 1.50 -1.53 -12.83
C THR A 219 -0.02 -1.62 -12.84
N MET A 220 -0.68 -0.59 -13.34
CA MET A 220 -2.14 -0.53 -13.40
C MET A 220 -2.66 -0.79 -14.79
N ALA A 221 -3.95 -1.09 -14.89
CA ALA A 221 -4.65 -1.19 -16.16
C ALA A 221 -5.86 -0.25 -16.19
N ARG A 222 -6.25 0.13 -17.39
CA ARG A 222 -7.49 0.88 -17.66
C ARG A 222 -8.22 0.27 -18.85
N ARG A 223 -9.53 0.30 -18.79
CA ARG A 223 -10.36 -0.06 -19.93
C ARG A 223 -10.67 1.21 -20.73
N ILE A 224 -10.45 1.15 -22.02
CA ILE A 224 -10.77 2.25 -22.94
C ILE A 224 -12.29 2.43 -22.99
N LYS A 225 -12.76 3.63 -22.66
CA LYS A 225 -14.19 3.93 -22.63
C LYS A 225 -14.78 4.20 -24.01
N ASN A 226 -14.08 4.97 -24.82
CA ASN A 226 -14.48 5.36 -26.17
C ASN A 226 -13.30 5.18 -27.12
N ASP A 227 -13.57 4.91 -28.39
CA ASP A 227 -12.53 4.90 -29.42
C ASP A 227 -11.70 6.17 -29.33
N THR A 228 -10.39 6.03 -29.32
CA THR A 228 -9.46 7.15 -29.12
C THR A 228 -8.11 6.90 -29.76
N VAL A 229 -7.33 7.95 -29.90
CA VAL A 229 -5.94 7.89 -30.38
C VAL A 229 -5.02 8.49 -29.33
N VAL A 230 -4.00 7.77 -28.92
CA VAL A 230 -2.98 8.24 -27.99
C VAL A 230 -1.60 7.95 -28.54
N GLY A 231 -0.76 8.98 -28.71
CA GLY A 231 0.59 8.83 -29.25
C GLY A 231 0.65 8.22 -30.65
N GLY A 232 -0.39 8.41 -31.47
CA GLY A 232 -0.51 7.81 -32.80
C GLY A 232 -1.10 6.40 -32.83
N CYS A 233 -1.26 5.72 -31.67
CA CYS A 233 -1.89 4.42 -31.58
C CYS A 233 -3.41 4.54 -31.45
N GLN A 234 -4.14 3.74 -32.25
CA GLN A 234 -5.59 3.67 -32.19
C GLN A 234 -6.03 2.64 -31.13
N TYR A 235 -6.97 3.03 -30.30
CA TYR A 235 -7.57 2.16 -29.28
C TYR A 235 -9.09 2.10 -29.48
N LYS A 236 -9.66 0.90 -29.29
CA LYS A 236 -11.09 0.66 -29.36
C LYS A 236 -11.72 0.64 -27.97
N ALA A 237 -12.97 1.06 -27.89
CA ALA A 237 -13.74 0.94 -26.67
C ALA A 237 -13.78 -0.52 -26.17
N GLY A 238 -13.53 -0.73 -24.88
CA GLY A 238 -13.46 -2.05 -24.27
C GLY A 238 -12.06 -2.65 -24.18
N GLU A 239 -11.08 -2.19 -24.97
CA GLU A 239 -9.71 -2.67 -24.87
C GLU A 239 -9.06 -2.30 -23.53
N MET A 240 -8.12 -3.15 -23.08
CA MET A 240 -7.32 -2.90 -21.88
C MET A 240 -5.98 -2.28 -22.25
N VAL A 241 -5.61 -1.24 -21.52
CA VAL A 241 -4.30 -0.59 -21.64
C VAL A 241 -3.57 -0.66 -20.30
N LEU A 242 -2.29 -1.04 -20.35
CA LEU A 242 -1.43 -1.04 -19.17
C LEU A 242 -0.82 0.35 -18.96
N LEU A 243 -0.74 0.73 -17.70
CA LEU A 243 -0.08 1.94 -17.22
C LEU A 243 1.11 1.53 -16.35
N PRO A 244 2.29 1.27 -16.94
CA PRO A 244 3.46 0.80 -16.23
C PRO A 244 4.15 1.99 -15.54
N PHE A 245 3.72 2.35 -14.32
CA PHE A 245 4.32 3.44 -13.55
C PHE A 245 5.84 3.29 -13.34
N PRO A 246 6.39 2.07 -13.13
CA PRO A 246 7.83 1.87 -13.07
C PRO A 246 8.57 2.34 -14.33
N ALA A 247 8.00 2.10 -15.51
CA ALA A 247 8.58 2.54 -16.79
C ALA A 247 8.42 4.06 -16.97
N ALA A 248 7.23 4.60 -16.68
CA ALA A 248 6.96 6.04 -16.75
C ALA A 248 7.90 6.85 -15.84
N ASN A 249 8.23 6.33 -14.66
CA ASN A 249 9.16 6.95 -13.72
C ASN A 249 10.64 6.91 -14.18
N ARG A 250 10.92 6.24 -15.29
CA ARG A 250 12.26 6.15 -15.89
C ARG A 250 12.33 6.72 -17.30
N ASP A 251 11.31 7.46 -17.69
CA ASP A 251 11.28 8.11 -19.01
C ASP A 251 12.25 9.31 -19.02
N PRO A 252 13.27 9.30 -19.90
CA PRO A 252 14.26 10.37 -19.98
C PRO A 252 13.67 11.71 -20.45
N GLY A 253 12.47 11.70 -21.05
CA GLY A 253 11.76 12.93 -21.41
C GLY A 253 11.20 13.70 -20.20
N PHE A 254 11.11 13.06 -19.03
CA PHE A 254 10.56 13.68 -17.82
C PHE A 254 11.54 13.75 -16.66
N ILE A 255 12.53 12.85 -16.62
CA ILE A 255 13.47 12.73 -15.48
C ILE A 255 14.90 12.70 -16.03
N ALA A 256 15.73 13.62 -15.56
CA ALA A 256 17.17 13.59 -15.83
C ALA A 256 17.82 12.40 -15.13
N ASP A 257 18.76 11.73 -15.79
CA ASP A 257 19.43 10.53 -15.26
C ASP A 257 18.45 9.47 -14.69
N PRO A 258 17.46 8.99 -15.45
CA PRO A 258 16.32 8.23 -14.93
C PRO A 258 16.72 6.88 -14.31
N ASN A 259 17.87 6.33 -14.72
CA ASN A 259 18.39 5.06 -14.20
C ASN A 259 19.30 5.20 -12.99
N LYS A 260 19.76 6.43 -12.68
CA LYS A 260 20.49 6.69 -11.44
C LYS A 260 19.51 6.88 -10.28
N ILE A 261 19.88 6.38 -9.13
CA ILE A 261 19.16 6.63 -7.88
C ILE A 261 19.92 7.68 -7.12
N LEU A 262 19.26 8.79 -6.86
CA LEU A 262 19.85 9.99 -6.22
C LEU A 262 18.97 10.33 -5.00
N ILE A 263 19.40 9.92 -3.81
CA ILE A 263 18.62 10.05 -2.56
C ILE A 263 18.33 11.52 -2.16
N ASP A 264 18.96 12.46 -2.82
CA ASP A 264 18.79 13.91 -2.66
C ASP A 264 18.28 14.60 -3.94
N ARG A 265 17.64 13.86 -4.85
CA ARG A 265 17.08 14.38 -6.10
C ARG A 265 16.15 15.57 -5.82
N LYS A 266 16.46 16.72 -6.41
CA LYS A 266 15.71 17.97 -6.18
C LYS A 266 14.35 17.98 -6.89
N GLU A 267 14.34 17.60 -8.16
CA GLU A 267 13.11 17.52 -8.97
C GLU A 267 12.73 16.06 -9.17
N ASN A 268 11.81 15.60 -8.35
CA ASN A 268 11.37 14.20 -8.33
C ASN A 268 9.88 14.09 -8.62
N ARG A 269 9.50 14.28 -9.88
CA ARG A 269 8.14 14.05 -10.36
C ARG A 269 7.98 12.60 -10.74
N HIS A 270 7.20 11.85 -9.98
CA HIS A 270 6.97 10.44 -10.26
C HIS A 270 5.49 10.06 -10.21
N ALA A 271 5.14 8.98 -10.89
CA ALA A 271 3.80 8.42 -10.98
C ALA A 271 3.60 7.19 -10.07
N ALA A 272 4.45 6.96 -9.05
CA ALA A 272 4.34 5.79 -8.17
C ALA A 272 2.97 5.67 -7.48
N PHE A 273 2.34 6.80 -7.19
CA PHE A 273 0.99 6.86 -6.62
C PHE A 273 -0.12 7.01 -7.67
N GLY A 274 0.19 6.82 -8.94
CA GLY A 274 -0.75 7.07 -10.01
C GLY A 274 -1.07 8.55 -10.21
N LEU A 275 -1.89 8.84 -11.21
CA LEU A 275 -2.29 10.18 -11.63
C LEU A 275 -3.82 10.26 -11.82
N GLY A 276 -4.34 11.50 -11.95
CA GLY A 276 -5.75 11.75 -12.21
C GLY A 276 -6.66 11.43 -11.02
N ILE A 277 -7.92 11.13 -11.32
CA ILE A 277 -8.97 10.94 -10.29
C ILE A 277 -8.70 9.74 -9.38
N HIS A 278 -8.01 8.72 -9.87
CA HIS A 278 -7.61 7.52 -9.12
C HIS A 278 -6.23 7.63 -8.47
N ARG A 279 -5.62 8.82 -8.38
CA ARG A 279 -4.38 8.98 -7.63
C ARG A 279 -4.53 8.39 -6.23
N CYS A 280 -3.53 7.64 -5.76
CA CYS A 280 -3.57 6.92 -4.49
C CYS A 280 -4.08 7.81 -3.34
N ILE A 281 -5.14 7.36 -2.67
CA ILE A 281 -5.72 8.06 -1.51
C ILE A 281 -4.81 7.91 -0.28
N GLY A 282 -4.12 6.77 -0.16
CA GLY A 282 -3.22 6.44 0.95
C GLY A 282 -1.81 7.00 0.79
N SER A 283 -1.56 7.91 -0.16
CA SER A 283 -0.19 8.40 -0.42
C SER A 283 0.47 9.10 0.77
N ASN A 284 -0.30 9.75 1.65
CA ASN A 284 0.22 10.32 2.89
C ASN A 284 0.55 9.22 3.91
N LEU A 285 -0.32 8.22 4.04
CA LEU A 285 -0.12 7.08 4.93
C LEU A 285 1.14 6.30 4.54
N ALA A 286 1.29 5.93 3.27
CA ALA A 286 2.45 5.21 2.78
C ALA A 286 3.77 5.98 3.01
N ARG A 287 3.78 7.29 2.80
CA ARG A 287 4.96 8.12 3.09
C ARG A 287 5.30 8.17 4.57
N MET A 288 4.29 8.25 5.42
CA MET A 288 4.48 8.21 6.88
C MET A 288 5.05 6.87 7.32
N GLU A 289 4.48 5.76 6.86
CA GLU A 289 4.96 4.42 7.17
C GLU A 289 6.40 4.20 6.70
N LEU A 290 6.72 4.54 5.45
CA LEU A 290 8.07 4.47 4.90
C LEU A 290 9.06 5.32 5.71
N LYS A 291 8.66 6.54 6.08
CA LYS A 291 9.50 7.45 6.86
C LYS A 291 9.80 6.85 8.23
N VAL A 292 8.78 6.47 8.97
CA VAL A 292 8.95 5.92 10.32
C VAL A 292 9.73 4.61 10.28
N ALA A 293 9.41 3.73 9.33
CA ALA A 293 10.11 2.46 9.17
C ALA A 293 11.61 2.64 8.89
N LEU A 294 11.98 3.54 7.99
CA LEU A 294 13.38 3.79 7.68
C LEU A 294 14.11 4.57 8.79
N GLU A 295 13.45 5.53 9.45
CA GLU A 295 14.03 6.24 10.59
C GLU A 295 14.40 5.27 11.72
N GLU A 296 13.46 4.38 12.12
CA GLU A 296 13.69 3.46 13.22
C GLU A 296 14.70 2.37 12.87
N TRP A 297 14.61 1.82 11.63
CA TRP A 297 15.59 0.83 11.18
C TRP A 297 17.00 1.39 11.17
N LEU A 298 17.24 2.53 10.50
CA LEU A 298 18.57 3.12 10.36
C LEU A 298 19.14 3.61 11.70
N ARG A 299 18.29 4.05 12.62
CA ARG A 299 18.70 4.45 13.97
C ARG A 299 19.21 3.27 14.80
N ARG A 300 18.57 2.10 14.66
CA ARG A 300 18.83 0.91 15.50
C ARG A 300 19.74 -0.11 14.84
N ILE A 301 19.70 -0.19 13.51
CA ILE A 301 20.48 -1.09 12.66
C ILE A 301 21.18 -0.24 11.57
N PRO A 302 22.20 0.56 11.94
CA PRO A 302 22.84 1.49 11.01
C PRO A 302 23.74 0.83 9.99
N ASP A 303 24.22 -0.40 10.27
CA ASP A 303 25.08 -1.14 9.37
C ASP A 303 24.57 -2.56 9.12
N PHE A 304 24.40 -2.90 7.85
CA PHE A 304 23.92 -4.19 7.40
C PHE A 304 24.30 -4.45 5.93
N THR A 305 24.41 -5.72 5.55
CA THR A 305 24.77 -6.14 4.20
C THR A 305 23.85 -7.27 3.73
N LEU A 306 23.74 -7.48 2.40
CA LEU A 306 23.04 -8.65 1.90
C LEU A 306 23.76 -9.94 2.30
N ASP A 307 22.98 -10.92 2.79
CA ASP A 307 23.47 -12.25 3.20
C ASP A 307 22.75 -13.37 2.43
N GLY A 308 22.53 -13.19 1.15
CA GLY A 308 21.91 -14.20 0.30
C GLY A 308 21.17 -13.63 -0.91
N ALA A 309 20.48 -14.53 -1.61
CA ALA A 309 19.69 -14.17 -2.78
C ALA A 309 18.40 -13.45 -2.38
N VAL A 310 18.12 -12.35 -3.07
CA VAL A 310 16.87 -11.59 -2.92
C VAL A 310 15.83 -12.14 -3.89
N THR A 311 14.65 -12.47 -3.40
CA THR A 311 13.53 -12.89 -4.25
C THR A 311 12.52 -11.74 -4.42
N TRP A 312 11.97 -11.64 -5.62
CA TRP A 312 10.98 -10.63 -5.97
C TRP A 312 9.66 -11.28 -6.34
N SER A 313 8.56 -10.58 -6.07
CA SER A 313 7.23 -11.01 -6.49
C SER A 313 7.13 -11.10 -8.02
N ALA A 314 6.33 -12.05 -8.49
CA ALA A 314 5.97 -12.19 -9.90
C ALA A 314 4.63 -11.55 -10.28
N GLY A 315 3.86 -11.06 -9.28
CA GLY A 315 2.50 -10.57 -9.46
C GLY A 315 2.36 -9.12 -9.93
N GLN A 316 1.17 -8.56 -9.75
CA GLN A 316 0.82 -7.19 -10.15
C GLN A 316 1.57 -6.12 -9.34
N VAL A 317 1.95 -6.44 -8.11
CA VAL A 317 2.72 -5.59 -7.23
C VAL A 317 4.15 -6.11 -7.18
N ARG A 318 5.08 -5.30 -7.62
CA ARG A 318 6.49 -5.65 -7.68
C ARG A 318 7.22 -5.20 -6.42
N GLY A 319 7.77 -6.16 -5.69
CA GLY A 319 8.58 -5.89 -4.51
C GLY A 319 9.36 -7.11 -4.05
N PRO A 320 10.40 -6.92 -3.23
CA PRO A 320 11.13 -8.04 -2.68
C PRO A 320 10.26 -8.81 -1.67
N ARG A 321 10.29 -10.12 -1.79
CA ARG A 321 9.64 -11.06 -0.86
C ARG A 321 10.63 -11.61 0.16
N ARG A 322 11.90 -11.61 -0.18
CA ARG A 322 13.00 -11.93 0.73
C ARG A 322 14.15 -10.97 0.52
N VAL A 323 14.67 -10.45 1.62
CA VAL A 323 15.86 -9.58 1.68
C VAL A 323 16.73 -10.06 2.84
N PRO A 324 17.47 -11.18 2.66
CA PRO A 324 18.34 -11.69 3.71
C PRO A 324 19.46 -10.69 4.01
N LEU A 325 19.62 -10.35 5.27
CA LEU A 325 20.62 -9.40 5.76
C LEU A 325 21.48 -10.02 6.84
N LYS A 326 22.76 -9.65 6.83
CA LYS A 326 23.68 -9.74 7.96
C LYS A 326 23.72 -8.37 8.63
N LEU A 327 23.48 -8.35 9.93
CA LEU A 327 23.55 -7.16 10.79
C LEU A 327 24.96 -7.08 11.39
N ASN A 328 25.58 -5.88 11.34
CA ASN A 328 26.97 -5.68 11.78
C ASN A 328 27.04 -4.82 13.04
#